data_5b663134ac7e40f7f57c04fbbbc8e8b6
#
_entry.id   5b663134ac7e40f7f57c04fbbbc8e8b6
#
_cell.length_a   1.000
_cell.length_b   1.000
_cell.length_c   1.000
_cell.angle_alpha   90.00
_cell.angle_beta   90.00
_cell.angle_gamma   90.00
#
_symmetry.space_group_name_H-M   'P 1'
#
loop_
_entity.id
_entity.type
_entity.pdbx_description
1 polymer ?
#
loop_
_entity_poly.entity_id
_entity_poly.type
_entity_poly.pdbx_seq_one_letter_code
_entity_poly.pdbx_strand_id
1 'polypeptide(L)'
;MVAAIEIWQAVEGHPGYEVSNLGNVRSTDRCVQRGRSTLRLKGKTLRPVLIKSTGYYKVNAHQAVLVHRLVAIAFCDGYSKGLEVNHKNGDRLDNRAANLEWVTPAENIKHSYDVLGRVPPALGKYGKNAQASKSIISTNLSTGERRVWDSAVDAAKCGFNGSCISMCCNGTRSHHKGHHWQFSE
;
A
#
# COMPACT_ATOMS: atom_id res chain seq x y z
N MET A 1 -28.22 -0.38 -20.88
CA MET A 1 -27.34 -0.89 -19.81
C MET A 1 -28.18 -1.77 -18.90
N VAL A 2 -27.87 -3.06 -18.79
CA VAL A 2 -28.57 -3.97 -17.86
C VAL A 2 -28.08 -3.60 -16.45
N ALA A 3 -29.00 -3.24 -15.55
CA ALA A 3 -28.67 -2.99 -14.15
C ALA A 3 -28.08 -4.27 -13.54
N ALA A 4 -26.94 -4.15 -12.85
CA ALA A 4 -26.34 -5.30 -12.17
C ALA A 4 -27.32 -5.81 -11.11
N ILE A 5 -27.60 -7.11 -11.14
CA ILE A 5 -28.48 -7.76 -10.15
C ILE A 5 -27.73 -7.76 -8.80
N GLU A 6 -28.39 -7.24 -7.78
CA GLU A 6 -27.85 -7.25 -6.42
C GLU A 6 -28.11 -8.61 -5.75
N ILE A 7 -27.03 -9.27 -5.35
CA ILE A 7 -27.05 -10.58 -4.69
C ILE A 7 -26.57 -10.39 -3.26
N TRP A 8 -27.26 -10.97 -2.29
CA TRP A 8 -26.95 -10.87 -0.87
C TRP A 8 -26.47 -12.21 -0.31
N GLN A 9 -25.40 -12.17 0.50
CA GLN A 9 -24.87 -13.34 1.19
C GLN A 9 -24.68 -13.05 2.68
N ALA A 10 -24.88 -14.07 3.52
CA ALA A 10 -24.59 -14.00 4.94
C ALA A 10 -23.08 -13.79 5.15
N VAL A 11 -22.74 -12.96 6.14
CA VAL A 11 -21.34 -12.66 6.44
C VAL A 11 -20.81 -13.68 7.47
N GLU A 12 -19.80 -14.43 7.09
CA GLU A 12 -19.14 -15.38 7.99
C GLU A 12 -18.56 -14.63 9.21
N GLY A 13 -18.75 -15.19 10.40
CA GLY A 13 -18.34 -14.57 11.67
C GLY A 13 -19.20 -13.38 12.13
N HIS A 14 -20.24 -12.98 11.37
CA HIS A 14 -21.14 -11.89 11.72
C HIS A 14 -22.62 -12.29 11.61
N PRO A 15 -23.12 -13.14 12.52
CA PRO A 15 -24.49 -13.63 12.46
C PRO A 15 -25.50 -12.47 12.49
N GLY A 16 -26.52 -12.57 11.65
CA GLY A 16 -27.56 -11.53 11.52
C GLY A 16 -27.16 -10.33 10.66
N TYR A 17 -26.11 -10.48 9.84
CA TYR A 17 -25.72 -9.50 8.84
C TYR A 17 -25.50 -10.16 7.47
N GLU A 18 -25.83 -9.42 6.43
CA GLU A 18 -25.61 -9.80 5.03
C GLU A 18 -24.87 -8.67 4.31
N VAL A 19 -24.10 -9.06 3.31
CA VAL A 19 -23.39 -8.16 2.42
C VAL A 19 -23.79 -8.45 0.97
N SER A 20 -23.85 -7.41 0.12
CA SER A 20 -24.16 -7.58 -1.29
C SER A 20 -22.91 -7.53 -2.16
N ASN A 21 -23.01 -8.13 -3.35
CA ASN A 21 -22.00 -8.01 -4.42
C ASN A 21 -21.77 -6.57 -4.91
N LEU A 22 -22.66 -5.63 -4.55
CA LEU A 22 -22.54 -4.21 -4.86
C LEU A 22 -21.91 -3.38 -3.72
N GLY A 23 -21.52 -4.01 -2.61
CA GLY A 23 -20.88 -3.32 -1.49
C GLY A 23 -21.84 -2.78 -0.43
N ASN A 24 -23.13 -3.14 -0.48
CA ASN A 24 -24.09 -2.78 0.55
C ASN A 24 -24.06 -3.80 1.71
N VAL A 25 -24.35 -3.34 2.92
CA VAL A 25 -24.42 -4.19 4.12
C VAL A 25 -25.75 -3.95 4.81
N ARG A 26 -26.42 -5.03 5.23
CA ARG A 26 -27.67 -4.96 6.00
C ARG A 26 -27.66 -5.91 7.17
N SER A 27 -28.41 -5.59 8.22
CA SER A 27 -28.78 -6.54 9.24
C SER A 27 -30.04 -7.27 8.83
N THR A 28 -30.18 -8.55 9.23
CA THR A 28 -31.41 -9.34 9.06
C THR A 28 -32.34 -9.20 10.28
N ASP A 29 -33.57 -9.61 10.12
CA ASP A 29 -34.51 -9.75 11.24
C ASP A 29 -33.93 -10.75 12.24
N ARG A 30 -33.93 -10.38 13.52
CA ARG A 30 -33.42 -11.26 14.58
C ARG A 30 -34.10 -11.03 15.92
N CYS A 31 -34.14 -12.06 16.74
CA CYS A 31 -34.54 -11.92 18.11
C CYS A 31 -33.31 -11.81 19.01
N VAL A 32 -33.33 -10.88 19.94
CA VAL A 32 -32.27 -10.70 20.93
C VAL A 32 -32.87 -10.81 22.34
N GLN A 33 -32.18 -11.49 23.23
CA GLN A 33 -32.55 -11.55 24.63
C GLN A 33 -32.10 -10.27 25.32
N ARG A 34 -33.03 -9.64 26.05
CA ARG A 34 -32.77 -8.44 26.86
C ARG A 34 -33.33 -8.68 28.27
N GLY A 35 -32.49 -9.24 29.12
CA GLY A 35 -32.95 -9.73 30.42
C GLY A 35 -33.94 -10.91 30.27
N ARG A 36 -35.13 -10.79 30.86
CA ARG A 36 -36.22 -11.81 30.77
C ARG A 36 -37.08 -11.68 29.51
N SER A 37 -36.88 -10.64 28.69
CA SER A 37 -37.72 -10.38 27.52
C SER A 37 -36.93 -10.66 26.24
N THR A 38 -37.64 -11.14 25.20
CA THR A 38 -37.12 -11.30 23.84
C THR A 38 -37.58 -10.11 23.00
N LEU A 39 -36.63 -9.39 22.40
CA LEU A 39 -36.91 -8.26 21.52
C LEU A 39 -36.68 -8.70 20.08
N ARG A 40 -37.68 -8.50 19.21
CA ARG A 40 -37.54 -8.67 17.77
C ARG A 40 -37.01 -7.38 17.14
N LEU A 41 -35.85 -7.46 16.54
CA LEU A 41 -35.24 -6.38 15.77
C LEU A 41 -35.48 -6.61 14.27
N LYS A 42 -36.01 -5.60 13.58
CA LYS A 42 -36.12 -5.61 12.12
C LYS A 42 -34.76 -5.36 11.50
N GLY A 43 -34.49 -6.08 10.41
CA GLY A 43 -33.33 -5.86 9.56
C GLY A 43 -33.36 -4.46 8.92
N LYS A 44 -32.17 -3.89 8.72
CA LYS A 44 -32.02 -2.58 8.06
C LYS A 44 -30.69 -2.48 7.35
N THR A 45 -30.66 -1.70 6.27
CA THR A 45 -29.41 -1.34 5.61
C THR A 45 -28.56 -0.48 6.53
N LEU A 46 -27.26 -0.81 6.60
CA LEU A 46 -26.29 -0.09 7.39
C LEU A 46 -25.68 1.05 6.56
N ARG A 47 -25.54 2.22 7.15
CA ARG A 47 -24.81 3.33 6.51
C ARG A 47 -23.33 3.13 6.70
N PRO A 48 -22.55 3.04 5.61
CA PRO A 48 -21.10 3.01 5.71
C PRO A 48 -20.56 4.37 6.17
N VAL A 49 -19.51 4.32 6.99
CA VAL A 49 -18.79 5.50 7.49
C VAL A 49 -17.39 5.52 6.90
N LEU A 50 -17.02 6.63 6.26
CA LEU A 50 -15.69 6.81 5.70
C LEU A 50 -14.65 7.04 6.80
N ILE A 51 -13.61 6.22 6.83
CA ILE A 51 -12.43 6.41 7.66
C ILE A 51 -11.48 7.36 6.92
N LYS A 52 -11.46 8.63 7.29
CA LYS A 52 -10.68 9.68 6.60
C LYS A 52 -9.18 9.37 6.48
N SER A 53 -8.60 8.75 7.50
CA SER A 53 -7.17 8.42 7.54
C SER A 53 -6.75 7.33 6.54
N THR A 54 -7.64 6.39 6.22
CA THR A 54 -7.34 5.26 5.33
C THR A 54 -8.08 5.31 4.00
N GLY A 55 -9.14 6.10 3.90
CA GLY A 55 -9.98 6.21 2.72
C GLY A 55 -10.91 5.02 2.49
N TYR A 56 -11.14 4.15 3.51
CA TYR A 56 -12.02 2.99 3.40
C TYR A 56 -13.37 3.22 4.08
N TYR A 57 -14.41 2.55 3.60
CA TYR A 57 -15.67 2.45 4.29
C TYR A 57 -15.67 1.37 5.36
N LYS A 58 -16.24 1.70 6.53
CA LYS A 58 -16.57 0.74 7.59
C LYS A 58 -18.05 0.75 7.91
N VAL A 59 -18.55 -0.35 8.44
CA VAL A 59 -19.88 -0.48 9.06
C VAL A 59 -19.75 -1.04 10.47
N ASN A 60 -20.76 -0.78 11.30
CA ASN A 60 -20.85 -1.35 12.65
C ASN A 60 -21.77 -2.60 12.62
N ALA A 61 -21.17 -3.76 12.43
CA ALA A 61 -21.82 -5.06 12.46
C ALA A 61 -21.37 -5.83 13.72
N HIS A 62 -21.93 -5.50 14.88
CA HIS A 62 -21.47 -5.80 16.26
C HIS A 62 -20.15 -5.11 16.60
N GLN A 63 -19.22 -5.09 15.70
CA GLN A 63 -17.95 -4.35 15.75
C GLN A 63 -17.75 -3.57 14.45
N ALA A 64 -16.79 -2.66 14.45
CA ALA A 64 -16.42 -1.91 13.24
C ALA A 64 -15.68 -2.83 12.26
N VAL A 65 -16.24 -3.03 11.08
CA VAL A 65 -15.68 -3.90 10.03
C VAL A 65 -15.58 -3.14 8.72
N LEU A 66 -14.52 -3.38 7.96
CA LEU A 66 -14.31 -2.74 6.65
C LEU A 66 -15.21 -3.40 5.59
N VAL A 67 -15.94 -2.58 4.83
CA VAL A 67 -16.91 -3.06 3.85
C VAL A 67 -16.27 -3.94 2.78
N HIS A 68 -15.15 -3.51 2.18
CA HIS A 68 -14.45 -4.28 1.16
C HIS A 68 -14.05 -5.69 1.64
N ARG A 69 -13.68 -5.83 2.93
CA ARG A 69 -13.35 -7.16 3.49
C ARG A 69 -14.56 -8.06 3.61
N LEU A 70 -15.73 -7.51 4.02
CA LEU A 70 -16.97 -8.28 4.07
C LEU A 70 -17.36 -8.77 2.67
N VAL A 71 -17.27 -7.89 1.67
CA VAL A 71 -17.59 -8.24 0.28
C VAL A 71 -16.60 -9.29 -0.25
N ALA A 72 -15.31 -9.10 -0.02
CA ALA A 72 -14.29 -10.02 -0.52
C ALA A 72 -14.42 -11.41 0.11
N ILE A 73 -14.72 -11.50 1.41
CA ILE A 73 -14.96 -12.80 2.10
C ILE A 73 -16.18 -13.52 1.50
N ALA A 74 -17.24 -12.78 1.16
CA ALA A 74 -18.48 -13.36 0.69
C ALA A 74 -18.47 -13.72 -0.80
N PHE A 75 -17.75 -12.98 -1.64
CA PHE A 75 -17.90 -13.02 -3.09
C PHE A 75 -16.61 -13.25 -3.87
N CYS A 76 -15.43 -13.13 -3.26
CA CYS A 76 -14.16 -13.33 -3.95
C CYS A 76 -13.51 -14.64 -3.51
N ASP A 77 -13.22 -15.51 -4.48
CA ASP A 77 -12.52 -16.76 -4.23
C ASP A 77 -11.05 -16.53 -3.85
N GLY A 78 -10.44 -17.56 -3.26
CA GLY A 78 -9.00 -17.58 -2.99
C GLY A 78 -8.57 -16.96 -1.67
N TYR A 79 -9.48 -16.73 -0.72
CA TYR A 79 -9.09 -16.26 0.61
C TYR A 79 -8.07 -17.20 1.28
N SER A 80 -6.98 -16.62 1.78
CA SER A 80 -6.02 -17.30 2.65
C SER A 80 -5.48 -16.32 3.69
N LYS A 81 -5.03 -16.87 4.82
CA LYS A 81 -4.44 -16.04 5.88
C LYS A 81 -3.20 -15.29 5.38
N GLY A 82 -3.16 -14.00 5.60
CA GLY A 82 -2.05 -13.13 5.16
C GLY A 82 -2.29 -12.41 3.85
N LEU A 83 -3.38 -12.71 3.12
CA LEU A 83 -3.78 -11.95 1.95
C LEU A 83 -4.47 -10.64 2.30
N GLU A 84 -4.33 -9.67 1.40
CA GLU A 84 -4.97 -8.37 1.45
C GLU A 84 -6.04 -8.27 0.36
N VAL A 85 -7.03 -7.40 0.57
CA VAL A 85 -8.01 -7.06 -0.47
C VAL A 85 -7.48 -5.91 -1.31
N ASN A 86 -7.31 -6.15 -2.61
CA ASN A 86 -6.95 -5.13 -3.58
C ASN A 86 -8.22 -4.59 -4.28
N HIS A 87 -8.24 -3.28 -4.55
CA HIS A 87 -9.21 -2.64 -5.43
C HIS A 87 -8.59 -2.52 -6.83
N LYS A 88 -9.07 -3.31 -7.79
CA LYS A 88 -8.49 -3.41 -9.14
C LYS A 88 -8.37 -2.06 -9.85
N ASN A 89 -9.36 -1.17 -9.66
CA ASN A 89 -9.36 0.18 -10.22
C ASN A 89 -8.65 1.24 -9.34
N GLY A 90 -8.14 0.85 -8.15
CA GLY A 90 -7.51 1.75 -7.18
C GLY A 90 -8.47 2.64 -6.38
N ASP A 91 -9.76 2.63 -6.68
CA ASP A 91 -10.76 3.39 -5.90
C ASP A 91 -11.19 2.58 -4.66
N ARG A 92 -10.76 3.04 -3.49
CA ARG A 92 -11.07 2.43 -2.19
C ARG A 92 -12.53 2.54 -1.78
N LEU A 93 -13.32 3.33 -2.48
CA LEU A 93 -14.75 3.53 -2.23
C LEU A 93 -15.61 2.60 -3.09
N ASP A 94 -15.07 2.04 -4.17
CA ASP A 94 -15.75 1.08 -5.04
C ASP A 94 -15.61 -0.35 -4.48
N ASN A 95 -16.52 -0.71 -3.58
CA ASN A 95 -16.52 -2.01 -2.89
C ASN A 95 -17.34 -3.09 -3.60
N ARG A 96 -17.63 -2.93 -4.90
CA ARG A 96 -18.29 -3.99 -5.69
C ARG A 96 -17.37 -5.21 -5.80
N ALA A 97 -17.93 -6.41 -5.66
CA ALA A 97 -17.19 -7.67 -5.74
C ALA A 97 -16.34 -7.81 -7.01
N ALA A 98 -16.88 -7.35 -8.16
CA ALA A 98 -16.17 -7.37 -9.44
C ALA A 98 -14.86 -6.54 -9.43
N ASN A 99 -14.75 -5.54 -8.54
CA ASN A 99 -13.59 -4.67 -8.38
C ASN A 99 -12.61 -5.17 -7.31
N LEU A 100 -12.96 -6.21 -6.56
CA LEU A 100 -12.15 -6.71 -5.46
C LEU A 100 -11.45 -8.03 -5.82
N GLU A 101 -10.32 -8.28 -5.19
CA GLU A 101 -9.57 -9.53 -5.31
C GLU A 101 -8.68 -9.73 -4.08
N TRP A 102 -8.35 -11.02 -3.79
CA TRP A 102 -7.36 -11.37 -2.79
C TRP A 102 -5.98 -11.43 -3.41
N VAL A 103 -5.02 -10.73 -2.81
CA VAL A 103 -3.62 -10.67 -3.29
C VAL A 103 -2.65 -10.73 -2.12
N THR A 104 -1.43 -11.11 -2.40
CA THR A 104 -0.34 -10.96 -1.43
C THR A 104 0.01 -9.48 -1.22
N PRO A 105 0.59 -9.08 -0.07
CA PRO A 105 1.07 -7.72 0.14
C PRO A 105 2.05 -7.25 -0.95
N ALA A 106 2.90 -8.14 -1.46
CA ALA A 106 3.85 -7.82 -2.52
C ALA A 106 3.14 -7.50 -3.85
N GLU A 107 2.14 -8.29 -4.24
CA GLU A 107 1.32 -8.04 -5.44
C GLU A 107 0.52 -6.75 -5.31
N ASN A 108 -0.04 -6.46 -4.12
CA ASN A 108 -0.78 -5.23 -3.86
C ASN A 108 0.11 -3.97 -4.02
N ILE A 109 1.34 -4.05 -3.48
CA ILE A 109 2.34 -3.00 -3.68
C ILE A 109 2.70 -2.87 -5.16
N LYS A 110 2.98 -3.98 -5.85
CA LYS A 110 3.30 -4.00 -7.27
C LYS A 110 2.18 -3.39 -8.11
N HIS A 111 0.93 -3.77 -7.88
CA HIS A 111 -0.25 -3.20 -8.54
C HIS A 111 -0.32 -1.67 -8.36
N SER A 112 -0.01 -1.17 -7.15
CA SER A 112 -0.03 0.26 -6.88
C SER A 112 0.99 1.06 -7.71
N TYR A 113 2.12 0.46 -8.08
CA TYR A 113 3.15 1.09 -8.91
C TYR A 113 2.87 0.89 -10.40
N ASP A 114 2.60 -0.33 -10.82
CA ASP A 114 2.51 -0.69 -12.24
C ASP A 114 1.18 -0.25 -12.87
N VAL A 115 0.08 -0.35 -12.13
CA VAL A 115 -1.28 -0.10 -12.65
C VAL A 115 -1.80 1.25 -12.20
N LEU A 116 -1.60 1.64 -10.93
CA LEU A 116 -2.10 2.90 -10.40
C LEU A 116 -1.11 4.06 -10.53
N GLY A 117 0.05 3.83 -11.12
CA GLY A 117 1.05 4.86 -11.40
C GLY A 117 1.65 5.52 -10.15
N ARG A 118 1.57 4.88 -8.98
CA ARG A 118 2.21 5.41 -7.78
C ARG A 118 3.71 5.39 -7.94
N VAL A 119 4.36 6.47 -7.51
CA VAL A 119 5.82 6.54 -7.50
C VAL A 119 6.32 6.01 -6.17
N PRO A 120 7.24 5.01 -6.14
CA PRO A 120 7.84 4.55 -4.89
C PRO A 120 8.47 5.73 -4.14
N PRO A 121 8.34 5.80 -2.79
CA PRO A 121 8.90 6.89 -2.00
C PRO A 121 10.40 7.10 -2.19
N ALA A 122 11.13 6.05 -2.59
CA ALA A 122 12.55 6.10 -2.86
C ALA A 122 12.90 6.48 -4.31
N LEU A 123 11.91 6.47 -5.23
CA LEU A 123 12.18 6.86 -6.63
C LEU A 123 12.43 8.37 -6.69
N GLY A 124 13.58 8.75 -7.17
CA GLY A 124 14.02 10.15 -7.21
C GLY A 124 14.72 10.64 -5.94
N LYS A 125 14.83 9.81 -4.88
CA LYS A 125 15.63 10.14 -3.68
C LYS A 125 17.10 9.77 -3.79
N TYR A 126 17.50 9.14 -4.91
CA TYR A 126 18.87 8.69 -5.15
C TYR A 126 19.44 9.35 -6.41
N GLY A 127 20.76 9.50 -6.44
CA GLY A 127 21.47 10.16 -7.54
C GLY A 127 21.22 11.67 -7.53
N LYS A 128 21.38 12.31 -8.69
CA LYS A 128 21.24 13.77 -8.86
C LYS A 128 19.89 14.35 -8.46
N ASN A 129 18.84 13.52 -8.44
CA ASN A 129 17.45 13.93 -8.11
C ASN A 129 17.15 13.84 -6.61
N ALA A 130 18.07 13.38 -5.77
CA ALA A 130 17.89 13.33 -4.33
C ALA A 130 18.09 14.71 -3.72
N GLN A 131 17.10 15.19 -2.94
CA GLN A 131 17.15 16.51 -2.28
C GLN A 131 18.36 16.67 -1.34
N ALA A 132 18.94 15.56 -0.86
CA ALA A 132 20.14 15.53 -0.01
C ALA A 132 21.39 15.03 -0.76
N SER A 133 21.32 14.87 -2.07
CA SER A 133 22.44 14.41 -2.88
C SER A 133 23.46 15.53 -3.03
N LYS A 134 24.68 15.31 -2.54
CA LYS A 134 25.79 16.23 -2.74
C LYS A 134 26.63 15.75 -3.92
N SER A 135 26.99 16.66 -4.81
CA SER A 135 27.96 16.39 -5.84
C SER A 135 29.32 16.09 -5.22
N ILE A 136 30.06 15.20 -5.83
CA ILE A 136 31.36 14.74 -5.36
C ILE A 136 32.42 14.84 -6.47
N ILE A 137 33.65 14.96 -6.07
CA ILE A 137 34.81 14.99 -6.96
C ILE A 137 35.68 13.79 -6.64
N SER A 138 36.00 12.99 -7.66
CA SER A 138 37.08 12.01 -7.60
C SER A 138 38.38 12.54 -8.19
N THR A 139 39.48 12.27 -7.53
CA THR A 139 40.83 12.56 -8.06
C THR A 139 41.59 11.24 -8.13
N ASN A 140 41.99 10.80 -9.30
CA ASN A 140 42.82 9.60 -9.48
C ASN A 140 44.20 9.85 -8.89
N LEU A 141 44.66 8.99 -7.98
CA LEU A 141 45.93 9.19 -7.26
C LEU A 141 47.15 8.96 -8.12
N SER A 142 47.03 8.21 -9.23
CA SER A 142 48.15 7.91 -10.12
C SER A 142 48.28 8.94 -11.25
N THR A 143 47.15 9.44 -11.78
CA THR A 143 47.15 10.34 -12.95
C THR A 143 46.85 11.79 -12.59
N GLY A 144 46.32 12.04 -11.40
CA GLY A 144 45.83 13.36 -11.00
C GLY A 144 44.52 13.79 -11.66
N GLU A 145 43.94 12.95 -12.51
CA GLU A 145 42.70 13.28 -13.23
C GLU A 145 41.54 13.46 -12.25
N ARG A 146 40.80 14.56 -12.47
CA ARG A 146 39.63 14.90 -11.64
C ARG A 146 38.35 14.73 -12.44
N ARG A 147 37.36 14.12 -11.78
CA ARG A 147 36.01 13.93 -12.34
C ARG A 147 34.96 14.36 -11.33
N VAL A 148 33.99 15.12 -11.80
CA VAL A 148 32.82 15.54 -11.02
C VAL A 148 31.70 14.53 -11.26
N TRP A 149 30.97 14.17 -10.18
CA TRP A 149 29.83 13.27 -10.19
C TRP A 149 28.67 13.96 -9.49
N ASP A 150 27.46 13.80 -10.04
CA ASP A 150 26.26 14.40 -9.45
C ASP A 150 25.94 13.81 -8.07
N SER A 151 26.39 12.59 -7.80
CA SER A 151 26.24 11.91 -6.50
C SER A 151 27.16 10.69 -6.35
N ALA A 152 27.33 10.21 -5.11
CA ALA A 152 28.01 8.93 -4.84
C ALA A 152 27.30 7.73 -5.49
N VAL A 153 25.98 7.81 -5.72
CA VAL A 153 25.20 6.76 -6.41
C VAL A 153 25.56 6.72 -7.90
N ASP A 154 25.79 7.87 -8.53
CA ASP A 154 26.15 7.90 -9.95
C ASP A 154 27.57 7.36 -10.16
N ALA A 155 28.48 7.64 -9.25
CA ALA A 155 29.80 7.00 -9.25
C ALA A 155 29.69 5.47 -9.02
N ALA A 156 28.75 5.02 -8.19
CA ALA A 156 28.52 3.59 -7.94
C ALA A 156 28.07 2.83 -9.19
N LYS A 157 27.29 3.45 -10.08
CA LYS A 157 26.93 2.87 -11.39
C LYS A 157 28.14 2.60 -12.28
N CYS A 158 29.24 3.30 -12.04
CA CYS A 158 30.53 3.11 -12.73
C CYS A 158 31.48 2.15 -11.98
N GLY A 159 30.94 1.35 -11.05
CA GLY A 159 31.68 0.29 -10.37
C GLY A 159 32.38 0.70 -9.06
N PHE A 160 32.20 1.91 -8.58
CA PHE A 160 32.67 2.32 -7.26
C PHE A 160 31.66 1.90 -6.17
N ASN A 161 32.12 1.86 -4.89
CA ASN A 161 31.23 1.58 -3.76
C ASN A 161 30.80 2.89 -3.09
N GLY A 162 29.51 3.19 -3.13
CA GLY A 162 28.97 4.45 -2.61
C GLY A 162 29.19 4.67 -1.11
N SER A 163 29.17 3.61 -0.29
CA SER A 163 29.50 3.71 1.14
C SER A 163 30.97 4.06 1.36
N CYS A 164 31.89 3.46 0.60
CA CYS A 164 33.32 3.78 0.66
C CYS A 164 33.60 5.20 0.21
N ILE A 165 32.91 5.68 -0.85
CA ILE A 165 32.98 7.07 -1.31
C ILE A 165 32.55 8.03 -0.19
N SER A 166 31.41 7.76 0.44
CA SER A 166 30.90 8.59 1.55
C SER A 166 31.87 8.62 2.72
N MET A 167 32.52 7.50 3.06
CA MET A 167 33.56 7.45 4.08
C MET A 167 34.78 8.29 3.71
N CYS A 168 35.18 8.32 2.44
CA CYS A 168 36.27 9.19 1.97
C CYS A 168 35.88 10.66 2.07
N CYS A 169 34.70 11.04 1.58
CA CYS A 169 34.21 12.42 1.62
C CYS A 169 34.06 12.96 3.07
N ASN A 170 33.76 12.07 4.04
CA ASN A 170 33.66 12.42 5.44
C ASN A 170 34.98 12.30 6.22
N GLY A 171 36.10 12.00 5.55
CA GLY A 171 37.43 11.91 6.15
C GLY A 171 37.71 10.64 6.96
N THR A 172 36.78 9.68 7.03
CA THR A 172 36.95 8.42 7.75
C THR A 172 37.75 7.37 6.96
N ARG A 173 37.97 7.63 5.68
CA ARG A 173 38.79 6.82 4.78
C ARG A 173 39.60 7.72 3.84
N SER A 174 40.87 7.41 3.61
CA SER A 174 41.76 8.23 2.80
C SER A 174 41.48 8.15 1.29
N HIS A 175 41.14 6.95 0.77
CA HIS A 175 40.88 6.74 -0.65
C HIS A 175 40.04 5.48 -0.89
N HIS A 176 39.46 5.37 -2.11
CA HIS A 176 38.75 4.18 -2.57
C HIS A 176 39.07 3.90 -4.05
N LYS A 177 39.50 2.66 -4.35
CA LYS A 177 39.86 2.21 -5.71
C LYS A 177 40.82 3.15 -6.44
N GLY A 178 41.91 3.59 -5.76
CA GLY A 178 42.91 4.47 -6.34
C GLY A 178 42.46 5.92 -6.55
N HIS A 179 41.36 6.35 -5.97
CA HIS A 179 40.82 7.69 -6.06
C HIS A 179 40.64 8.33 -4.67
N HIS A 180 41.03 9.59 -4.54
CA HIS A 180 40.61 10.45 -3.43
C HIS A 180 39.22 11.02 -3.77
N TRP A 181 38.34 11.15 -2.77
CA TRP A 181 36.98 11.61 -2.93
C TRP A 181 36.66 12.72 -1.93
N GLN A 182 36.01 13.76 -2.43
CA GLN A 182 35.56 14.89 -1.62
C GLN A 182 34.22 15.43 -2.11
N PHE A 183 33.46 16.11 -1.24
CA PHE A 183 32.29 16.83 -1.69
C PHE A 183 32.72 18.00 -2.62
N SER A 184 31.91 18.27 -3.63
CA SER A 184 31.98 19.51 -4.40
C SER A 184 31.46 20.64 -3.52
N GLU A 185 32.17 21.76 -3.47
CA GLU A 185 31.69 22.97 -2.81
C GLU A 185 30.48 23.57 -3.50
#